data_cb73435e3974b1dd83d259d7e7dd576e
#
_entry.id   cb73435e3974b1dd83d259d7e7dd576e
#
_cell.length_a   1.000
_cell.length_b   1.000
_cell.length_c   1.000
_cell.angle_alpha   90.00
_cell.angle_beta   90.00
_cell.angle_gamma   90.00
#
_symmetry.space_group_name_H-M   'P 1'
#
loop_
_entity.id
_entity.type
_entity.pdbx_description
1 polymer ?
#
loop_
_entity_poly.entity_id
_entity_poly.type
_entity_poly.pdbx_seq_one_letter_code
_entity_poly.pdbx_strand_id
1 'polypeptide(L)'
;MSARTLVTGIGVAAPSGLGVEDFWAATRIGKNAIGPVTRFDASSYPARLAGEIHGFEPAEHLPGRLVPQTDRVTQLALVATDCAFEDAGLDPGDLHPCDMGVVTAAGSGGAEFGENELRKFWSQGPKHVSAYQSFAWFYAVNTGQIAVRNDLRGPTGVLVGDQAGGLDALAQARRRLRKGSRLIAAGGFDAPICSLGWAAHLAGGDLSTGDGPERAYLPFDEAARGYVPGEGGALIILEDEEGAVARGARDAYAEFAGYGATLDPRPGSGREPGLRRAALAALADAGCHPAEVDVVFADGAGVPRLDREEAEAITAVFGPFGVPVTAPKTTTGRMGAGGAPVDVVSAVLSMREGLIPPTTNVELSPAYDIDLVAVRPRTASVRTALVLARGRGGFNSAVVLRALD
;
A
#
# COMPACT_ATOMS: atom_id res chain seq x y z
N MET A 1 18.37 -4.94 24.13
CA MET A 1 18.08 -4.88 22.69
C MET A 1 16.57 -4.70 22.57
N SER A 2 16.06 -3.84 21.69
CA SER A 2 14.61 -3.74 21.45
C SER A 2 14.13 -5.06 20.83
N ALA A 3 13.01 -5.61 21.30
CA ALA A 3 12.42 -6.81 20.71
C ALA A 3 12.18 -6.61 19.21
N ARG A 4 12.44 -7.64 18.40
CA ARG A 4 12.17 -7.62 16.95
C ARG A 4 10.67 -7.46 16.72
N THR A 5 10.32 -6.80 15.65
CA THR A 5 8.92 -6.70 15.19
C THR A 5 8.74 -7.64 14.01
N LEU A 6 7.85 -8.60 14.14
CA LEU A 6 7.62 -9.63 13.15
C LEU A 6 6.34 -9.35 12.34
N VAL A 7 6.39 -9.66 11.06
CA VAL A 7 5.23 -9.77 10.17
C VAL A 7 4.69 -11.19 10.30
N THR A 8 3.59 -11.38 11.00
CA THR A 8 3.04 -12.71 11.31
C THR A 8 1.78 -13.05 10.53
N GLY A 9 1.18 -12.08 9.85
CA GLY A 9 0.03 -12.30 8.97
C GLY A 9 -0.13 -11.17 7.97
N ILE A 10 -0.66 -11.50 6.80
CA ILE A 10 -0.89 -10.57 5.70
C ILE A 10 -2.26 -10.80 5.09
N GLY A 11 -2.95 -9.72 4.74
CA GLY A 11 -4.21 -9.76 4.02
C GLY A 11 -4.26 -8.68 2.95
N VAL A 12 -4.68 -9.03 1.74
CA VAL A 12 -4.65 -8.18 0.56
C VAL A 12 -6.01 -8.10 -0.09
N ALA A 13 -6.37 -6.91 -0.52
CA ALA A 13 -7.44 -6.68 -1.49
C ALA A 13 -6.88 -5.75 -2.57
N ALA A 14 -6.63 -6.28 -3.76
CA ALA A 14 -6.01 -5.56 -4.87
C ALA A 14 -6.64 -5.98 -6.22
N PRO A 15 -6.51 -5.17 -7.27
CA PRO A 15 -7.03 -5.53 -8.60
C PRO A 15 -6.50 -6.86 -9.14
N SER A 16 -5.31 -7.27 -8.72
CA SER A 16 -4.70 -8.55 -9.09
C SER A 16 -5.22 -9.75 -8.29
N GLY A 17 -5.97 -9.55 -7.21
CA GLY A 17 -6.59 -10.63 -6.43
C GLY A 17 -7.11 -10.19 -5.07
N LEU A 18 -8.13 -10.89 -4.59
CA LEU A 18 -8.68 -10.79 -3.25
C LEU A 18 -8.11 -11.96 -2.42
N GLY A 19 -7.35 -11.65 -1.38
CA GLY A 19 -6.56 -12.63 -0.64
C GLY A 19 -5.14 -12.80 -1.18
N VAL A 20 -4.28 -13.41 -0.36
CA VAL A 20 -2.83 -13.51 -0.62
C VAL A 20 -2.52 -14.41 -1.81
N GLU A 21 -3.22 -15.53 -1.93
CA GLU A 21 -2.95 -16.56 -2.93
C GLU A 21 -3.21 -16.04 -4.35
N ASP A 22 -4.42 -15.50 -4.60
CA ASP A 22 -4.79 -14.95 -5.91
C ASP A 22 -3.93 -13.74 -6.28
N PHE A 23 -3.73 -12.85 -5.31
CA PHE A 23 -2.86 -11.68 -5.47
C PHE A 23 -1.46 -12.09 -5.92
N TRP A 24 -0.83 -13.05 -5.21
CA TRP A 24 0.53 -13.43 -5.53
C TRP A 24 0.64 -14.23 -6.82
N ALA A 25 -0.31 -15.12 -7.10
CA ALA A 25 -0.36 -15.86 -8.36
C ALA A 25 -0.36 -14.94 -9.57
N ALA A 26 -1.07 -13.81 -9.50
CA ALA A 26 -1.09 -12.79 -10.56
C ALA A 26 0.16 -11.90 -10.57
N THR A 27 0.59 -11.42 -9.39
CA THR A 27 1.69 -10.46 -9.25
C THR A 27 3.03 -11.06 -9.67
N ARG A 28 3.32 -12.31 -9.27
CA ARG A 28 4.59 -12.97 -9.58
C ARG A 28 4.86 -13.16 -11.08
N ILE A 29 3.81 -13.20 -11.89
CA ILE A 29 3.93 -13.32 -13.35
C ILE A 29 3.68 -11.99 -14.08
N GLY A 30 3.39 -10.92 -13.35
CA GLY A 30 3.12 -9.61 -13.93
C GLY A 30 1.80 -9.53 -14.71
N LYS A 31 0.74 -10.24 -14.26
CA LYS A 31 -0.57 -10.21 -14.90
C LYS A 31 -1.20 -8.83 -14.73
N ASN A 32 -1.39 -8.11 -15.83
CA ASN A 32 -1.99 -6.78 -15.83
C ASN A 32 -3.48 -6.84 -15.45
N ALA A 33 -3.88 -6.07 -14.44
CA ALA A 33 -5.26 -5.90 -13.99
C ALA A 33 -5.80 -4.47 -14.24
N ILE A 34 -5.04 -3.63 -14.94
CA ILE A 34 -5.52 -2.31 -15.38
C ILE A 34 -6.47 -2.50 -16.56
N GLY A 35 -7.61 -1.82 -16.50
CA GLY A 35 -8.61 -1.85 -17.56
C GLY A 35 -9.45 -0.56 -17.61
N PRO A 36 -10.39 -0.47 -18.55
CA PRO A 36 -11.35 0.64 -18.58
C PRO A 36 -12.12 0.74 -17.27
N VAL A 37 -12.35 1.98 -16.80
CA VAL A 37 -13.21 2.24 -15.63
C VAL A 37 -14.62 1.73 -15.90
N THR A 38 -15.14 0.92 -14.97
CA THR A 38 -16.49 0.33 -15.06
C THR A 38 -17.44 0.80 -13.97
N ARG A 39 -16.91 1.37 -12.89
CA ARG A 39 -17.68 1.77 -11.70
C ARG A 39 -18.53 3.05 -11.91
N PHE A 40 -18.18 3.87 -12.88
CA PHE A 40 -18.94 5.04 -13.29
C PHE A 40 -18.67 5.35 -14.76
N ASP A 41 -19.49 6.20 -15.39
CA ASP A 41 -19.27 6.62 -16.78
C ASP A 41 -18.06 7.57 -16.87
N ALA A 42 -16.94 7.03 -17.31
CA ALA A 42 -15.69 7.78 -17.51
C ALA A 42 -15.52 8.32 -18.94
N SER A 43 -16.51 8.19 -19.83
CA SER A 43 -16.39 8.52 -21.26
C SER A 43 -16.04 9.99 -21.54
N SER A 44 -16.47 10.89 -20.67
CA SER A 44 -16.23 12.34 -20.78
C SER A 44 -14.91 12.78 -20.15
N TYR A 45 -14.19 11.90 -19.47
CA TYR A 45 -12.92 12.24 -18.81
C TYR A 45 -11.72 11.93 -19.70
N PRO A 46 -10.60 12.69 -19.56
CA PRO A 46 -9.38 12.45 -20.35
C PRO A 46 -8.65 11.16 -19.94
N ALA A 47 -8.76 10.74 -18.68
CA ALA A 47 -8.23 9.48 -18.17
C ALA A 47 -9.38 8.50 -17.96
N ARG A 48 -9.25 7.25 -18.41
CA ARG A 48 -10.34 6.27 -18.46
C ARG A 48 -9.95 4.88 -17.99
N LEU A 49 -8.73 4.70 -17.51
CA LEU A 49 -8.19 3.43 -17.06
C LEU A 49 -7.98 3.43 -15.56
N ALA A 50 -8.29 2.31 -14.91
CA ALA A 50 -8.08 2.09 -13.48
C ALA A 50 -7.70 0.62 -13.20
N GLY A 51 -7.11 0.38 -12.04
CA GLY A 51 -7.06 -0.94 -11.44
C GLY A 51 -8.28 -1.12 -10.52
N GLU A 52 -9.29 -1.84 -10.99
CA GLU A 52 -10.52 -2.14 -10.25
C GLU A 52 -10.51 -3.56 -9.70
N ILE A 53 -11.05 -3.76 -8.50
CA ILE A 53 -11.30 -5.10 -7.94
C ILE A 53 -12.66 -5.57 -8.46
N HIS A 54 -12.63 -6.39 -9.50
CA HIS A 54 -13.83 -6.93 -10.12
C HIS A 54 -14.41 -8.10 -9.31
N GLY A 55 -15.75 -8.26 -9.38
CA GLY A 55 -16.44 -9.38 -8.75
C GLY A 55 -16.50 -9.35 -7.23
N PHE A 56 -16.14 -8.23 -6.60
CA PHE A 56 -16.25 -8.07 -5.16
C PHE A 56 -17.69 -7.72 -4.76
N GLU A 57 -18.39 -8.69 -4.19
CA GLU A 57 -19.74 -8.54 -3.63
C GLU A 57 -19.65 -8.50 -2.10
N PRO A 58 -19.77 -7.33 -1.45
CA PRO A 58 -19.57 -7.19 -0.01
C PRO A 58 -20.46 -8.10 0.84
N ALA A 59 -21.66 -8.42 0.37
CA ALA A 59 -22.61 -9.27 1.09
C ALA A 59 -22.17 -10.74 1.20
N GLU A 60 -21.24 -11.19 0.36
CA GLU A 60 -20.66 -12.54 0.42
C GLU A 60 -19.57 -12.66 1.50
N HIS A 61 -18.98 -11.53 1.91
CA HIS A 61 -17.84 -11.48 2.82
C HIS A 61 -18.17 -10.86 4.19
N LEU A 62 -19.15 -9.96 4.23
CA LEU A 62 -19.44 -9.15 5.41
C LEU A 62 -20.88 -9.34 5.89
N PRO A 63 -21.13 -9.24 7.20
CA PRO A 63 -22.49 -9.22 7.73
C PRO A 63 -23.33 -8.14 7.05
N GLY A 64 -24.52 -8.49 6.57
CA GLY A 64 -25.39 -7.60 5.78
C GLY A 64 -25.69 -6.25 6.45
N ARG A 65 -25.63 -6.16 7.78
CA ARG A 65 -25.80 -4.91 8.55
C ARG A 65 -24.66 -3.91 8.32
N LEU A 66 -23.45 -4.37 7.94
CA LEU A 66 -22.29 -3.49 7.73
C LEU A 66 -22.28 -2.87 6.33
N VAL A 67 -22.84 -3.56 5.33
CA VAL A 67 -22.82 -3.09 3.94
C VAL A 67 -23.39 -1.68 3.78
N PRO A 68 -24.59 -1.35 4.30
CA PRO A 68 -25.17 -0.01 4.14
C PRO A 68 -24.50 1.06 5.03
N GLN A 69 -23.63 0.67 5.95
CA GLN A 69 -22.96 1.57 6.90
C GLN A 69 -21.54 1.93 6.48
N THR A 70 -21.00 1.29 5.47
CA THR A 70 -19.58 1.37 5.10
C THR A 70 -19.43 1.69 3.62
N ASP A 71 -18.39 2.46 3.32
CA ASP A 71 -17.91 2.65 1.96
C ASP A 71 -17.15 1.41 1.47
N ARG A 72 -16.99 1.30 0.16
CA ARG A 72 -16.19 0.23 -0.47
C ARG A 72 -14.78 0.11 0.12
N VAL A 73 -14.10 1.23 0.38
CA VAL A 73 -12.75 1.20 0.98
C VAL A 73 -12.76 0.48 2.33
N THR A 74 -13.79 0.72 3.15
CA THR A 74 -13.93 0.05 4.46
C THR A 74 -14.27 -1.43 4.30
N GLN A 75 -15.13 -1.77 3.34
CA GLN A 75 -15.49 -3.16 3.04
C GLN A 75 -14.25 -3.96 2.63
N LEU A 76 -13.42 -3.43 1.72
CA LEU A 76 -12.15 -4.05 1.32
C LEU A 76 -11.18 -4.18 2.50
N ALA A 77 -11.08 -3.14 3.34
CA ALA A 77 -10.22 -3.16 4.52
C ALA A 77 -10.66 -4.23 5.53
N LEU A 78 -11.97 -4.40 5.75
CA LEU A 78 -12.48 -5.43 6.66
C LEU A 78 -12.20 -6.84 6.15
N VAL A 79 -12.41 -7.09 4.86
CA VAL A 79 -12.13 -8.42 4.26
C VAL A 79 -10.63 -8.72 4.31
N ALA A 80 -9.77 -7.78 3.96
CA ALA A 80 -8.33 -7.97 4.08
C ALA A 80 -7.88 -8.16 5.54
N THR A 81 -8.60 -7.57 6.50
CA THR A 81 -8.33 -7.79 7.93
C THR A 81 -8.66 -9.22 8.35
N ASP A 82 -9.81 -9.73 7.93
CA ASP A 82 -10.19 -11.12 8.22
C ASP A 82 -9.14 -12.08 7.63
N CYS A 83 -8.74 -11.89 6.37
CA CYS A 83 -7.66 -12.66 5.75
C CYS A 83 -6.33 -12.57 6.52
N ALA A 84 -5.95 -11.37 7.02
CA ALA A 84 -4.70 -11.21 7.75
C ALA A 84 -4.69 -11.94 9.09
N PHE A 85 -5.80 -11.97 9.81
CA PHE A 85 -5.92 -12.73 11.04
C PHE A 85 -5.93 -14.24 10.78
N GLU A 86 -6.64 -14.69 9.73
CA GLU A 86 -6.62 -16.09 9.29
C GLU A 86 -5.20 -16.54 8.90
N ASP A 87 -4.51 -15.76 8.10
CA ASP A 87 -3.12 -16.02 7.68
C ASP A 87 -2.15 -16.05 8.88
N ALA A 88 -2.36 -15.20 9.89
CA ALA A 88 -1.61 -15.24 11.15
C ALA A 88 -1.92 -16.45 12.02
N GLY A 89 -2.95 -17.24 11.68
CA GLY A 89 -3.45 -18.33 12.52
C GLY A 89 -3.92 -17.83 13.89
N LEU A 90 -4.56 -16.66 13.93
CA LEU A 90 -4.94 -15.97 15.17
C LEU A 90 -6.42 -15.63 15.19
N ASP A 91 -7.11 -16.09 16.25
CA ASP A 91 -8.39 -15.52 16.64
C ASP A 91 -8.15 -14.33 17.58
N PRO A 92 -8.60 -13.10 17.24
CA PRO A 92 -8.48 -11.96 18.16
C PRO A 92 -9.05 -12.22 19.56
N GLY A 93 -10.03 -13.12 19.69
CA GLY A 93 -10.59 -13.53 20.98
C GLY A 93 -9.60 -14.24 21.91
N ASP A 94 -8.48 -14.75 21.40
CA ASP A 94 -7.45 -15.44 22.19
C ASP A 94 -6.51 -14.49 22.94
N LEU A 95 -6.49 -13.21 22.58
CA LEU A 95 -5.64 -12.21 23.20
C LEU A 95 -6.46 -11.19 24.02
N HIS A 96 -5.81 -10.57 25.00
CA HIS A 96 -6.47 -9.52 25.76
C HIS A 96 -6.74 -8.29 24.86
N PRO A 97 -7.97 -7.77 24.76
CA PRO A 97 -8.32 -6.70 23.82
C PRO A 97 -7.44 -5.45 23.90
N CYS A 98 -6.96 -5.06 25.09
CA CYS A 98 -6.10 -3.90 25.28
C CYS A 98 -4.64 -4.12 24.82
N ASP A 99 -4.22 -5.36 24.58
CA ASP A 99 -2.89 -5.69 24.07
C ASP A 99 -2.83 -5.60 22.53
N MET A 100 -4.01 -5.52 21.89
CA MET A 100 -4.17 -5.45 20.46
C MET A 100 -4.62 -4.05 20.00
N GLY A 101 -3.98 -3.53 18.97
CA GLY A 101 -4.33 -2.23 18.40
C GLY A 101 -4.47 -2.26 16.89
N VAL A 102 -4.82 -1.12 16.32
CA VAL A 102 -4.95 -0.95 14.87
C VAL A 102 -4.45 0.42 14.42
N VAL A 103 -3.63 0.43 13.38
CA VAL A 103 -3.13 1.67 12.76
C VAL A 103 -3.30 1.56 11.26
N THR A 104 -4.16 2.40 10.68
CA THR A 104 -4.33 2.42 9.23
C THR A 104 -3.98 3.76 8.61
N ALA A 105 -3.68 3.73 7.31
CA ALA A 105 -3.59 4.92 6.49
C ALA A 105 -4.72 4.95 5.47
N ALA A 106 -5.23 6.14 5.18
CA ALA A 106 -6.20 6.39 4.12
C ALA A 106 -6.03 7.82 3.60
N GLY A 107 -6.12 8.02 2.30
CA GLY A 107 -6.03 9.34 1.67
C GLY A 107 -7.39 9.88 1.25
N SER A 108 -8.25 9.03 0.68
CA SER A 108 -9.55 9.41 0.11
C SER A 108 -10.74 9.25 1.08
N GLY A 109 -10.58 8.42 2.12
CA GLY A 109 -11.72 8.01 2.94
C GLY A 109 -12.83 7.34 2.11
N GLY A 110 -14.06 7.39 2.57
CA GLY A 110 -15.25 6.88 1.89
C GLY A 110 -15.78 7.86 0.84
N ALA A 111 -15.01 8.09 -0.22
CA ALA A 111 -15.32 9.08 -1.25
C ALA A 111 -16.62 8.75 -2.01
N GLU A 112 -16.86 7.48 -2.34
CA GLU A 112 -18.05 7.03 -3.06
C GLU A 112 -19.31 7.18 -2.20
N PHE A 113 -19.23 6.77 -0.92
CA PHE A 113 -20.33 6.95 0.01
C PHE A 113 -20.68 8.43 0.16
N GLY A 114 -19.66 9.27 0.39
CA GLY A 114 -19.84 10.72 0.50
C GLY A 114 -20.48 11.34 -0.75
N GLU A 115 -20.02 10.94 -1.94
CA GLU A 115 -20.60 11.38 -3.21
C GLU A 115 -22.08 11.01 -3.32
N ASN A 116 -22.42 9.76 -3.03
CA ASN A 116 -23.80 9.27 -3.12
C ASN A 116 -24.74 10.02 -2.16
N GLU A 117 -24.28 10.29 -0.93
CA GLU A 117 -25.08 11.04 0.04
C GLU A 117 -25.23 12.53 -0.34
N LEU A 118 -24.19 13.15 -0.91
CA LEU A 118 -24.26 14.49 -1.47
C LEU A 118 -25.26 14.58 -2.65
N ARG A 119 -25.28 13.57 -3.52
CA ARG A 119 -26.25 13.47 -4.61
C ARG A 119 -27.68 13.43 -4.07
N LYS A 120 -27.96 12.65 -3.01
CA LYS A 120 -29.27 12.60 -2.34
C LYS A 120 -29.61 13.95 -1.72
N PHE A 121 -28.65 14.58 -1.03
CA PHE A 121 -28.83 15.90 -0.41
C PHE A 121 -29.30 16.94 -1.44
N TRP A 122 -28.61 17.06 -2.57
CA TRP A 122 -28.90 18.09 -3.57
C TRP A 122 -30.12 17.76 -4.45
N SER A 123 -30.42 16.48 -4.70
CA SER A 123 -31.55 16.10 -5.54
C SER A 123 -32.86 15.88 -4.79
N GLN A 124 -32.81 15.46 -3.51
CA GLN A 124 -33.99 15.04 -2.74
C GLN A 124 -34.14 15.81 -1.42
N GLY A 125 -33.10 16.49 -0.97
CA GLY A 125 -33.08 17.28 0.26
C GLY A 125 -32.51 16.53 1.48
N PRO A 126 -32.32 17.26 2.60
CA PRO A 126 -31.56 16.75 3.77
C PRO A 126 -32.17 15.53 4.45
N LYS A 127 -33.48 15.31 4.31
CA LYS A 127 -34.17 14.15 4.91
C LYS A 127 -33.81 12.81 4.29
N HIS A 128 -33.16 12.81 3.12
CA HIS A 128 -32.78 11.62 2.38
C HIS A 128 -31.31 11.24 2.60
N VAL A 129 -30.55 12.06 3.33
CA VAL A 129 -29.17 11.75 3.69
C VAL A 129 -29.15 10.69 4.80
N SER A 130 -28.33 9.67 4.62
CA SER A 130 -28.15 8.61 5.62
C SER A 130 -27.50 9.14 6.90
N ALA A 131 -27.93 8.66 8.06
CA ALA A 131 -27.25 8.93 9.34
C ALA A 131 -25.80 8.43 9.33
N TYR A 132 -25.49 7.42 8.51
CA TYR A 132 -24.13 6.88 8.36
C TYR A 132 -23.17 7.85 7.68
N GLN A 133 -23.65 8.90 7.01
CA GLN A 133 -22.82 10.00 6.53
C GLN A 133 -21.99 10.64 7.63
N SER A 134 -22.41 10.54 8.89
CA SER A 134 -21.65 11.07 10.02
C SER A 134 -20.25 10.49 10.18
N PHE A 135 -19.99 9.29 9.65
CA PHE A 135 -18.69 8.62 9.77
C PHE A 135 -18.22 7.87 8.50
N ALA A 136 -19.12 7.35 7.65
CA ALA A 136 -18.73 6.43 6.56
C ALA A 136 -17.82 7.06 5.49
N TRP A 137 -17.89 8.38 5.32
CA TRP A 137 -17.02 9.15 4.41
C TRP A 137 -15.65 9.46 4.98
N PHE A 138 -15.50 9.35 6.32
CA PHE A 138 -14.32 9.85 7.02
C PHE A 138 -13.14 8.89 6.91
N TYR A 139 -11.94 9.40 6.69
CA TYR A 139 -10.74 8.58 6.49
C TYR A 139 -10.35 7.71 7.70
N ALA A 140 -10.84 8.03 8.91
CA ALA A 140 -10.61 7.22 10.11
C ALA A 140 -11.56 6.02 10.27
N VAL A 141 -12.55 5.88 9.39
CA VAL A 141 -13.58 4.83 9.52
C VAL A 141 -12.97 3.43 9.45
N ASN A 142 -11.96 3.21 8.62
CA ASN A 142 -11.31 1.90 8.50
C ASN A 142 -10.74 1.45 9.84
N THR A 143 -9.95 2.30 10.50
CA THR A 143 -9.42 2.02 11.85
C THR A 143 -10.54 1.71 12.84
N GLY A 144 -11.60 2.52 12.87
CA GLY A 144 -12.73 2.34 13.78
C GLY A 144 -13.49 1.05 13.55
N GLN A 145 -13.82 0.73 12.30
CA GLN A 145 -14.58 -0.49 11.98
C GLN A 145 -13.75 -1.77 12.22
N ILE A 146 -12.45 -1.76 11.90
CA ILE A 146 -11.54 -2.87 12.22
C ILE A 146 -11.46 -3.07 13.73
N ALA A 147 -11.27 -1.98 14.50
CA ALA A 147 -11.19 -2.04 15.95
C ALA A 147 -12.48 -2.61 16.59
N VAL A 148 -13.64 -2.09 16.18
CA VAL A 148 -14.94 -2.51 16.71
C VAL A 148 -15.25 -3.98 16.36
N ARG A 149 -14.96 -4.39 15.11
CA ARG A 149 -15.27 -5.75 14.65
C ARG A 149 -14.44 -6.82 15.36
N ASN A 150 -13.18 -6.53 15.65
CA ASN A 150 -12.23 -7.48 16.20
C ASN A 150 -11.90 -7.23 17.69
N ASP A 151 -12.67 -6.39 18.37
CA ASP A 151 -12.49 -6.00 19.78
C ASP A 151 -11.06 -5.51 20.11
N LEU A 152 -10.43 -4.76 19.18
CA LEU A 152 -9.08 -4.22 19.38
C LEU A 152 -9.17 -2.92 20.19
N ARG A 153 -8.92 -2.98 21.49
CA ARG A 153 -9.07 -1.85 22.42
C ARG A 153 -7.74 -1.18 22.81
N GLY A 154 -6.65 -1.67 22.29
CA GLY A 154 -5.32 -1.09 22.47
C GLY A 154 -5.11 0.17 21.63
N PRO A 155 -3.85 0.59 21.43
CA PRO A 155 -3.55 1.82 20.71
C PRO A 155 -4.10 1.83 19.29
N THR A 156 -4.82 2.89 18.93
CA THR A 156 -5.32 3.11 17.58
C THR A 156 -4.69 4.34 16.95
N GLY A 157 -4.68 4.40 15.62
CA GLY A 157 -4.15 5.55 14.89
C GLY A 157 -4.56 5.57 13.43
N VAL A 158 -4.66 6.78 12.90
CA VAL A 158 -4.91 7.04 11.48
C VAL A 158 -3.84 7.97 10.95
N LEU A 159 -3.32 7.66 9.77
CA LEU A 159 -2.36 8.50 9.08
C LEU A 159 -2.91 8.90 7.70
N VAL A 160 -2.59 10.13 7.31
CA VAL A 160 -2.95 10.68 6.00
C VAL A 160 -1.66 11.16 5.35
N GLY A 161 -1.19 10.43 4.34
CA GLY A 161 0.11 10.72 3.72
C GLY A 161 0.23 10.13 2.31
N ASP A 162 -0.92 9.86 1.67
CA ASP A 162 -0.99 9.18 0.38
C ASP A 162 -0.19 7.86 0.44
N GLN A 163 0.56 7.46 -0.57
CA GLN A 163 1.28 6.19 -0.55
C GLN A 163 2.31 6.06 0.59
N ALA A 164 3.02 7.14 0.93
CA ALA A 164 3.93 7.15 2.07
C ALA A 164 3.22 6.83 3.39
N GLY A 165 1.96 7.26 3.52
CA GLY A 165 1.13 7.01 4.71
C GLY A 165 0.98 5.55 5.08
N GLY A 166 0.95 4.65 4.09
CA GLY A 166 0.88 3.21 4.32
C GLY A 166 2.11 2.67 5.07
N LEU A 167 3.33 3.07 4.68
CA LEU A 167 4.55 2.70 5.40
C LEU A 167 4.64 3.39 6.76
N ASP A 168 4.17 4.64 6.86
CA ASP A 168 4.13 5.38 8.12
C ASP A 168 3.20 4.69 9.15
N ALA A 169 2.09 4.08 8.68
CA ALA A 169 1.18 3.31 9.54
C ALA A 169 1.88 2.07 10.11
N LEU A 170 2.62 1.32 9.29
CA LEU A 170 3.42 0.18 9.73
C LEU A 170 4.50 0.61 10.75
N ALA A 171 5.18 1.71 10.49
CA ALA A 171 6.17 2.25 11.41
C ALA A 171 5.55 2.73 12.74
N GLN A 172 4.35 3.30 12.70
CA GLN A 172 3.62 3.67 13.91
C GLN A 172 3.24 2.41 14.71
N ALA A 173 2.82 1.34 14.05
CA ALA A 173 2.56 0.06 14.68
C ALA A 173 3.82 -0.48 15.39
N ARG A 174 4.98 -0.52 14.71
CA ARG A 174 6.25 -0.90 15.32
C ARG A 174 6.59 -0.07 16.57
N ARG A 175 6.31 1.24 16.54
CA ARG A 175 6.50 2.10 17.72
C ARG A 175 5.58 1.74 18.88
N ARG A 176 4.35 1.26 18.60
CA ARG A 176 3.40 0.81 19.61
C ARG A 176 3.83 -0.52 20.24
N LEU A 177 4.30 -1.46 19.42
CA LEU A 177 4.87 -2.73 19.89
C LEU A 177 6.07 -2.49 20.83
N ARG A 178 7.00 -1.62 20.44
CA ARG A 178 8.14 -1.22 21.29
C ARG A 178 7.73 -0.53 22.60
N LYS A 179 6.48 -0.10 22.74
CA LYS A 179 5.88 0.50 23.95
C LYS A 179 5.03 -0.47 24.75
N GLY A 180 5.04 -1.76 24.40
CA GLY A 180 4.40 -2.82 25.16
C GLY A 180 3.06 -3.32 24.61
N SER A 181 2.61 -2.88 23.43
CA SER A 181 1.53 -3.59 22.72
C SER A 181 2.06 -4.94 22.22
N ARG A 182 1.22 -5.95 22.18
CA ARG A 182 1.61 -7.29 21.72
C ARG A 182 1.36 -7.50 20.23
N LEU A 183 0.24 -6.93 19.74
CA LEU A 183 -0.18 -7.05 18.35
C LEU A 183 -0.74 -5.73 17.86
N ILE A 184 -0.35 -5.33 16.65
CA ILE A 184 -0.96 -4.21 15.93
C ILE A 184 -1.30 -4.65 14.51
N ALA A 185 -2.58 -4.60 14.16
CA ALA A 185 -3.04 -4.69 12.78
C ALA A 185 -2.76 -3.36 12.08
N ALA A 186 -1.94 -3.37 11.04
CA ALA A 186 -1.52 -2.13 10.40
C ALA A 186 -1.48 -2.22 8.88
N GLY A 187 -1.76 -1.12 8.20
CA GLY A 187 -1.75 -1.07 6.74
C GLY A 187 -2.40 0.19 6.19
N GLY A 188 -2.92 0.10 4.97
CA GLY A 188 -3.59 1.22 4.32
C GLY A 188 -4.54 0.75 3.23
N PHE A 189 -5.56 1.56 2.96
CA PHE A 189 -6.57 1.31 1.92
C PHE A 189 -7.07 2.61 1.34
N ASP A 190 -7.25 2.63 0.03
CA ASP A 190 -7.99 3.66 -0.69
C ASP A 190 -8.83 3.03 -1.82
N ALA A 191 -10.00 3.59 -2.10
CA ALA A 191 -10.88 3.16 -3.17
C ALA A 191 -11.57 4.37 -3.85
N PRO A 192 -10.79 5.31 -4.44
CA PRO A 192 -11.32 6.57 -4.95
C PRO A 192 -11.90 6.46 -6.38
N ILE A 193 -12.33 5.27 -6.82
CA ILE A 193 -12.86 5.06 -8.18
C ILE A 193 -14.36 5.40 -8.22
N CYS A 194 -14.66 6.68 -8.07
CA CYS A 194 -15.95 7.31 -8.23
C CYS A 194 -15.75 8.69 -8.88
N SER A 195 -16.81 9.36 -9.35
CA SER A 195 -16.63 10.63 -10.07
C SER A 195 -15.97 11.72 -9.23
N LEU A 196 -16.26 11.80 -7.92
CA LEU A 196 -15.61 12.75 -7.01
C LEU A 196 -14.11 12.45 -6.85
N GLY A 197 -13.76 11.19 -6.56
CA GLY A 197 -12.39 10.74 -6.44
C GLY A 197 -11.60 10.91 -7.75
N TRP A 198 -12.25 10.64 -8.87
CA TRP A 198 -11.65 10.82 -10.20
C TRP A 198 -11.33 12.28 -10.51
N ALA A 199 -12.26 13.19 -10.19
CA ALA A 199 -12.03 14.62 -10.33
C ALA A 199 -10.85 15.10 -9.46
N ALA A 200 -10.71 14.58 -8.24
CA ALA A 200 -9.59 14.89 -7.36
C ALA A 200 -8.25 14.39 -7.93
N HIS A 201 -8.21 13.19 -8.50
CA HIS A 201 -7.03 12.66 -9.20
C HIS A 201 -6.65 13.53 -10.40
N LEU A 202 -7.63 13.89 -11.25
CA LEU A 202 -7.40 14.76 -12.41
C LEU A 202 -6.86 16.14 -12.02
N ALA A 203 -7.40 16.72 -10.95
CA ALA A 203 -6.93 18.01 -10.41
C ALA A 203 -5.46 17.95 -9.95
N GLY A 204 -4.95 16.77 -9.64
CA GLY A 204 -3.55 16.54 -9.29
C GLY A 204 -2.58 16.67 -10.48
N GLY A 205 -3.06 16.51 -11.71
CA GLY A 205 -2.28 16.73 -12.94
C GLY A 205 -1.35 15.58 -13.35
N ASP A 206 -1.26 14.52 -12.58
CA ASP A 206 -0.31 13.40 -12.78
C ASP A 206 -0.96 12.11 -13.29
N LEU A 207 -2.24 12.14 -13.71
CA LEU A 207 -2.90 10.99 -14.29
C LEU A 207 -2.43 10.71 -15.72
N SER A 208 -2.22 9.44 -16.02
CA SER A 208 -2.04 8.97 -17.39
C SER A 208 -3.34 9.11 -18.18
N THR A 209 -3.25 9.66 -19.37
CA THR A 209 -4.35 9.76 -20.35
C THR A 209 -4.18 8.76 -21.49
N GLY A 210 -3.34 7.72 -21.31
CA GLY A 210 -3.18 6.65 -22.29
C GLY A 210 -4.46 5.80 -22.41
N ASP A 211 -4.77 5.36 -23.63
CA ASP A 211 -5.98 4.57 -23.90
C ASP A 211 -5.75 3.06 -23.84
N GLY A 212 -4.49 2.59 -23.92
CA GLY A 212 -4.14 1.17 -23.87
C GLY A 212 -3.68 0.74 -22.48
N PRO A 213 -4.32 -0.28 -21.87
CA PRO A 213 -3.96 -0.75 -20.53
C PRO A 213 -2.47 -1.15 -20.39
N GLU A 214 -1.86 -1.64 -21.48
CA GLU A 214 -0.47 -2.10 -21.50
C GLU A 214 0.54 -0.94 -21.52
N ARG A 215 0.10 0.29 -21.89
CA ARG A 215 0.99 1.44 -22.04
C ARG A 215 0.56 2.65 -21.20
N ALA A 216 -0.34 2.43 -20.25
CA ALA A 216 -0.91 3.52 -19.47
C ALA A 216 -0.09 3.88 -18.22
N TYR A 217 0.58 2.90 -17.59
CA TYR A 217 1.36 3.11 -16.37
C TYR A 217 2.77 2.54 -16.52
N LEU A 218 3.72 3.43 -16.78
CA LEU A 218 5.06 3.13 -17.27
C LEU A 218 6.16 3.84 -16.45
N PRO A 219 6.34 3.52 -15.16
CA PRO A 219 7.42 4.13 -14.38
C PRO A 219 8.79 3.76 -14.98
N PHE A 220 9.70 4.73 -15.01
CA PHE A 220 11.06 4.62 -15.56
C PHE A 220 11.16 4.38 -17.07
N ASP A 221 10.07 4.52 -17.83
CA ASP A 221 10.02 4.43 -19.30
C ASP A 221 10.08 5.83 -19.92
N GLU A 222 10.64 5.97 -21.11
CA GLU A 222 10.62 7.26 -21.84
C GLU A 222 9.20 7.70 -22.22
N ALA A 223 8.29 6.74 -22.35
CA ALA A 223 6.89 7.00 -22.65
C ALA A 223 6.04 7.29 -21.39
N ALA A 224 6.63 7.39 -20.21
CA ALA A 224 5.93 7.72 -18.96
C ALA A 224 5.16 9.04 -19.08
N ARG A 225 3.86 9.02 -18.71
CA ARG A 225 2.95 10.18 -18.84
C ARG A 225 2.01 10.34 -17.65
N GLY A 226 2.34 9.74 -16.52
CA GLY A 226 1.53 9.75 -15.33
C GLY A 226 1.16 8.33 -14.87
N TYR A 227 0.46 8.25 -13.75
CA TYR A 227 0.03 6.99 -13.17
C TYR A 227 -1.42 6.64 -13.53
N VAL A 228 -1.77 5.38 -13.39
CA VAL A 228 -3.15 4.89 -13.40
C VAL A 228 -3.61 4.69 -11.95
N PRO A 229 -4.77 5.21 -11.53
CA PRO A 229 -5.32 4.95 -10.21
C PRO A 229 -5.72 3.48 -10.04
N GLY A 230 -5.60 2.99 -8.81
CA GLY A 230 -6.12 1.69 -8.40
C GLY A 230 -6.90 1.81 -7.09
N GLU A 231 -7.65 0.77 -6.75
CA GLU A 231 -8.32 0.64 -5.47
C GLU A 231 -7.80 -0.56 -4.69
N GLY A 232 -7.88 -0.50 -3.35
CA GLY A 232 -7.49 -1.59 -2.48
C GLY A 232 -6.41 -1.23 -1.48
N GLY A 233 -5.70 -2.25 -1.01
CA GLY A 233 -4.65 -2.13 -0.03
C GLY A 233 -4.29 -3.46 0.63
N ALA A 234 -3.52 -3.36 1.71
CA ALA A 234 -3.19 -4.51 2.53
C ALA A 234 -3.23 -4.18 4.02
N LEU A 235 -3.57 -5.18 4.81
CA LEU A 235 -3.40 -5.20 6.25
C LEU A 235 -2.35 -6.24 6.64
N ILE A 236 -1.51 -5.87 7.57
CA ILE A 236 -0.37 -6.65 8.03
C ILE A 236 -0.48 -6.79 9.54
N ILE A 237 -0.40 -8.00 10.06
CA ILE A 237 -0.31 -8.27 11.48
C ILE A 237 1.15 -8.14 11.88
N LEU A 238 1.42 -7.19 12.76
CA LEU A 238 2.73 -6.97 13.36
C LEU A 238 2.67 -7.37 14.84
N GLU A 239 3.64 -8.17 15.26
CA GLU A 239 3.77 -8.62 16.64
C GLU A 239 5.19 -8.40 17.17
N ASP A 240 5.32 -8.23 18.47
CA ASP A 240 6.63 -8.38 19.10
C ASP A 240 7.02 -9.86 19.09
N GLU A 241 8.30 -10.14 18.91
CA GLU A 241 8.82 -11.50 18.78
C GLU A 241 8.47 -12.37 19.97
N GLU A 242 8.55 -11.84 21.19
CA GLU A 242 8.23 -12.59 22.42
C GLU A 242 6.76 -13.02 22.45
N GLY A 243 5.84 -12.11 22.06
CA GLY A 243 4.40 -12.39 21.97
C GLY A 243 4.09 -13.40 20.88
N ALA A 244 4.69 -13.24 19.69
CA ALA A 244 4.53 -14.17 18.58
C ALA A 244 4.98 -15.60 18.94
N VAL A 245 6.15 -15.74 19.56
CA VAL A 245 6.67 -17.03 20.03
C VAL A 245 5.77 -17.63 21.12
N ALA A 246 5.35 -16.82 22.10
CA ALA A 246 4.54 -17.28 23.22
C ALA A 246 3.17 -17.85 22.78
N ARG A 247 2.55 -17.29 21.71
CA ARG A 247 1.31 -17.81 21.14
C ARG A 247 1.52 -18.95 20.14
N GLY A 248 2.77 -19.30 19.84
CA GLY A 248 3.10 -20.36 18.88
C GLY A 248 2.95 -19.95 17.41
N ALA A 249 3.13 -18.69 17.08
CA ALA A 249 3.25 -18.23 15.68
C ALA A 249 4.41 -18.99 15.02
N ARG A 250 4.07 -19.85 14.04
CA ARG A 250 5.05 -20.80 13.48
C ARG A 250 5.80 -20.26 12.26
N ASP A 251 5.16 -19.38 11.49
CA ASP A 251 5.63 -19.00 10.15
C ASP A 251 5.55 -17.47 9.93
N ALA A 252 6.26 -16.70 10.78
CA ALA A 252 6.39 -15.28 10.52
C ALA A 252 7.13 -15.06 9.17
N TYR A 253 6.67 -14.11 8.39
CA TYR A 253 7.20 -13.83 7.06
C TYR A 253 8.57 -13.17 7.08
N ALA A 254 8.72 -12.16 7.93
CA ALA A 254 9.92 -11.33 7.99
C ALA A 254 9.96 -10.48 9.27
N GLU A 255 11.11 -9.92 9.55
CA GLU A 255 11.28 -8.82 10.50
C GLU A 255 11.01 -7.48 9.80
N PHE A 256 10.20 -6.63 10.40
CA PHE A 256 10.14 -5.20 10.09
C PHE A 256 11.36 -4.52 10.76
N ALA A 257 12.49 -4.50 10.06
CA ALA A 257 13.78 -4.19 10.64
C ALA A 257 14.05 -2.68 10.79
N GLY A 258 13.68 -1.88 9.77
CA GLY A 258 14.00 -0.45 9.78
C GLY A 258 12.95 0.42 9.10
N TYR A 259 12.96 1.69 9.46
CA TYR A 259 12.08 2.71 8.91
C TYR A 259 12.75 4.08 8.85
N GLY A 260 12.50 4.81 7.77
CA GLY A 260 12.90 6.20 7.61
C GLY A 260 11.83 7.02 6.91
N ALA A 261 11.60 8.23 7.38
CA ALA A 261 10.69 9.18 6.75
C ALA A 261 11.30 10.57 6.66
N THR A 262 10.98 11.27 5.60
CA THR A 262 11.44 12.64 5.36
C THR A 262 10.37 13.44 4.62
N LEU A 263 10.52 14.74 4.65
CA LEU A 263 9.76 15.65 3.81
C LEU A 263 10.68 16.30 2.77
N ASP A 264 10.20 16.42 1.55
CA ASP A 264 10.91 17.14 0.49
C ASP A 264 11.10 18.62 0.87
N PRO A 265 12.20 19.22 0.48
CA PRO A 265 12.38 20.65 0.62
C PRO A 265 11.42 21.41 -0.30
N ARG A 266 11.23 22.69 -0.04
CA ARG A 266 10.40 23.55 -0.91
C ARG A 266 10.92 23.50 -2.36
N PRO A 267 10.03 23.39 -3.35
CA PRO A 267 10.42 23.47 -4.75
C PRO A 267 11.27 24.72 -5.02
N GLY A 268 12.33 24.59 -5.83
CA GLY A 268 13.26 25.69 -6.13
C GLY A 268 14.27 26.03 -5.04
N SER A 269 14.32 25.28 -3.94
CA SER A 269 15.29 25.52 -2.84
C SER A 269 16.73 25.12 -3.19
N GLY A 270 16.96 24.38 -4.28
CA GLY A 270 18.25 23.80 -4.64
C GLY A 270 18.72 22.65 -3.73
N ARG A 271 17.86 22.21 -2.80
CA ARG A 271 18.14 21.07 -1.93
C ARG A 271 17.68 19.78 -2.59
N GLU A 272 18.40 18.68 -2.32
CA GLU A 272 18.06 17.34 -2.77
C GLU A 272 16.69 16.88 -2.22
N PRO A 273 15.86 16.17 -3.05
CA PRO A 273 14.64 15.49 -2.59
C PRO A 273 14.87 14.54 -1.42
N GLY A 274 13.82 14.29 -0.65
CA GLY A 274 13.93 13.59 0.62
C GLY A 274 14.13 12.07 0.51
N LEU A 275 13.82 11.45 -0.63
CA LEU A 275 13.72 9.99 -0.75
C LEU A 275 15.02 9.26 -0.40
N ARG A 276 16.17 9.73 -0.92
CA ARG A 276 17.48 9.16 -0.55
C ARG A 276 17.72 9.19 0.95
N ARG A 277 17.38 10.29 1.61
CA ARG A 277 17.54 10.43 3.06
C ARG A 277 16.61 9.48 3.82
N ALA A 278 15.37 9.27 3.32
CA ALA A 278 14.45 8.30 3.90
C ALA A 278 15.01 6.87 3.80
N ALA A 279 15.54 6.49 2.62
CA ALA A 279 16.18 5.19 2.41
C ALA A 279 17.38 4.98 3.35
N LEU A 280 18.30 5.94 3.41
CA LEU A 280 19.47 5.86 4.31
C LEU A 280 19.08 5.80 5.79
N ALA A 281 18.03 6.54 6.19
CA ALA A 281 17.52 6.48 7.56
C ALA A 281 16.92 5.11 7.90
N ALA A 282 16.18 4.51 6.96
CA ALA A 282 15.62 3.16 7.14
C ALA A 282 16.73 2.10 7.26
N LEU A 283 17.75 2.17 6.42
CA LEU A 283 18.92 1.28 6.47
C LEU A 283 19.68 1.44 7.79
N ALA A 284 19.90 2.68 8.23
CA ALA A 284 20.55 2.95 9.53
C ALA A 284 19.72 2.44 10.71
N ASP A 285 18.39 2.61 10.72
CA ASP A 285 17.49 2.08 11.75
C ASP A 285 17.48 0.55 11.79
N ALA A 286 17.66 -0.10 10.62
CA ALA A 286 17.81 -1.55 10.50
C ALA A 286 19.21 -2.07 10.86
N GLY A 287 20.20 -1.20 11.02
CA GLY A 287 21.61 -1.59 11.12
C GLY A 287 22.08 -2.36 9.86
N CYS A 288 21.57 -1.99 8.68
CA CYS A 288 21.79 -2.67 7.41
C CYS A 288 22.68 -1.83 6.49
N HIS A 289 23.73 -2.44 5.94
CA HIS A 289 24.53 -1.78 4.92
C HIS A 289 23.82 -1.87 3.55
N PRO A 290 23.92 -0.86 2.66
CA PRO A 290 23.30 -0.91 1.33
C PRO A 290 23.63 -2.19 0.52
N ALA A 291 24.83 -2.73 0.64
CA ALA A 291 25.25 -3.96 -0.05
C ALA A 291 24.54 -5.23 0.45
N GLU A 292 23.80 -5.17 1.54
CA GLU A 292 22.99 -6.28 2.08
C GLU A 292 21.55 -6.29 1.57
N VAL A 293 21.16 -5.27 0.78
CA VAL A 293 19.82 -5.18 0.18
C VAL A 293 19.80 -5.96 -1.13
N ASP A 294 18.90 -6.93 -1.22
CA ASP A 294 18.77 -7.81 -2.38
C ASP A 294 17.78 -7.27 -3.42
N VAL A 295 16.84 -6.42 -3.00
CA VAL A 295 15.84 -5.82 -3.90
C VAL A 295 15.27 -4.52 -3.34
N VAL A 296 14.98 -3.58 -4.23
CA VAL A 296 14.20 -2.36 -3.95
C VAL A 296 12.82 -2.46 -4.60
N PHE A 297 11.76 -2.36 -3.80
CA PHE A 297 10.40 -2.13 -4.27
C PHE A 297 10.20 -0.62 -4.39
N ALA A 298 10.22 -0.13 -5.62
CA ALA A 298 10.18 1.29 -5.90
C ALA A 298 8.77 1.90 -5.74
N ASP A 299 8.69 3.18 -5.45
CA ASP A 299 7.44 3.94 -5.53
C ASP A 299 6.90 3.96 -6.95
N GLY A 300 7.78 4.13 -7.95
CA GLY A 300 7.46 4.02 -9.36
C GLY A 300 6.30 4.92 -9.76
N ALA A 301 6.47 6.24 -9.69
CA ALA A 301 5.37 7.18 -9.86
C ALA A 301 4.76 7.19 -11.27
N GLY A 302 5.51 6.79 -12.31
CA GLY A 302 5.10 6.93 -13.71
C GLY A 302 5.09 8.38 -14.20
N VAL A 303 5.62 9.29 -13.39
CA VAL A 303 5.75 10.71 -13.67
C VAL A 303 7.23 11.01 -13.92
N PRO A 304 7.64 11.45 -15.13
CA PRO A 304 9.05 11.51 -15.54
C PRO A 304 9.98 12.23 -14.56
N ARG A 305 9.50 13.32 -13.94
CA ARG A 305 10.28 14.05 -12.94
C ARG A 305 10.47 13.22 -11.67
N LEU A 306 9.41 12.57 -11.18
CA LEU A 306 9.45 11.78 -9.95
C LEU A 306 10.26 10.51 -10.15
N ASP A 307 10.11 9.85 -11.30
CA ASP A 307 10.86 8.64 -11.65
C ASP A 307 12.37 8.92 -11.74
N ARG A 308 12.74 10.09 -12.30
CA ARG A 308 14.15 10.53 -12.33
C ARG A 308 14.71 10.75 -10.93
N GLU A 309 14.00 11.50 -10.08
CA GLU A 309 14.40 11.75 -8.70
C GLU A 309 14.56 10.44 -7.91
N GLU A 310 13.69 9.45 -8.18
CA GLU A 310 13.77 8.13 -7.53
C GLU A 310 14.95 7.32 -8.05
N ALA A 311 15.16 7.24 -9.37
CA ALA A 311 16.30 6.56 -9.96
C ALA A 311 17.64 7.14 -9.47
N GLU A 312 17.74 8.47 -9.41
CA GLU A 312 18.90 9.17 -8.84
C GLU A 312 19.12 8.83 -7.36
N ALA A 313 18.04 8.77 -6.57
CA ALA A 313 18.13 8.39 -5.16
C ALA A 313 18.60 6.95 -4.97
N ILE A 314 18.07 6.00 -5.77
CA ILE A 314 18.48 4.59 -5.76
C ILE A 314 19.96 4.46 -6.16
N THR A 315 20.34 5.07 -7.29
CA THR A 315 21.73 5.04 -7.77
C THR A 315 22.71 5.66 -6.78
N ALA A 316 22.31 6.72 -6.09
CA ALA A 316 23.15 7.38 -5.08
C ALA A 316 23.35 6.53 -3.79
N VAL A 317 22.44 5.60 -3.49
CA VAL A 317 22.54 4.69 -2.33
C VAL A 317 23.28 3.42 -2.70
N PHE A 318 23.01 2.82 -3.85
CA PHE A 318 23.45 1.48 -4.23
C PHE A 318 24.51 1.44 -5.34
N GLY A 319 24.79 2.56 -5.98
CA GLY A 319 25.59 2.64 -7.20
C GLY A 319 24.78 2.34 -8.47
N PRO A 320 25.33 2.65 -9.65
CA PRO A 320 24.70 2.32 -10.94
C PRO A 320 24.46 0.82 -11.06
N PHE A 321 23.21 0.42 -11.35
CA PHE A 321 22.79 -1.00 -11.47
C PHE A 321 23.13 -1.85 -10.24
N GLY A 322 23.34 -1.24 -9.07
CA GLY A 322 23.90 -1.89 -7.88
C GLY A 322 22.90 -2.76 -7.09
N VAL A 323 21.59 -2.68 -7.37
CA VAL A 323 20.54 -3.46 -6.71
C VAL A 323 19.40 -3.70 -7.69
N PRO A 324 18.76 -4.91 -7.69
CA PRO A 324 17.53 -5.13 -8.42
C PRO A 324 16.41 -4.19 -7.97
N VAL A 325 15.68 -3.60 -8.92
CA VAL A 325 14.55 -2.69 -8.66
C VAL A 325 13.29 -3.26 -9.30
N THR A 326 12.17 -3.22 -8.59
CA THR A 326 10.88 -3.62 -9.13
C THR A 326 9.76 -2.67 -8.69
N ALA A 327 8.72 -2.55 -9.51
CA ALA A 327 7.48 -1.82 -9.23
C ALA A 327 6.27 -2.64 -9.69
N PRO A 328 5.87 -3.70 -8.96
CA PRO A 328 4.77 -4.60 -9.36
C PRO A 328 3.43 -3.90 -9.51
N LYS A 329 3.26 -2.75 -8.87
CA LYS A 329 2.06 -1.90 -8.96
C LYS A 329 1.73 -1.42 -10.38
N THR A 330 2.63 -1.61 -11.35
CA THR A 330 2.31 -1.40 -12.78
C THR A 330 1.17 -2.29 -13.26
N THR A 331 0.86 -3.36 -12.54
CA THR A 331 -0.26 -4.27 -12.84
C THR A 331 -1.57 -3.91 -12.16
N THR A 332 -1.54 -3.12 -11.08
CA THR A 332 -2.70 -2.81 -10.23
C THR A 332 -3.07 -1.33 -10.21
N GLY A 333 -2.19 -0.46 -10.71
CA GLY A 333 -2.32 0.97 -10.51
C GLY A 333 -1.88 1.43 -9.11
N ARG A 334 -1.85 2.74 -8.89
CA ARG A 334 -1.52 3.36 -7.59
C ARG A 334 -2.75 3.39 -6.70
N MET A 335 -2.68 2.71 -5.59
CA MET A 335 -3.79 2.53 -4.63
C MET A 335 -3.71 3.51 -3.44
N GLY A 336 -3.16 4.70 -3.64
CA GLY A 336 -3.01 5.69 -2.56
C GLY A 336 -2.33 5.09 -1.33
N ALA A 337 -2.90 5.27 -0.16
CA ALA A 337 -2.36 4.74 1.11
C ALA A 337 -2.27 3.20 1.14
N GLY A 338 -3.03 2.50 0.29
CA GLY A 338 -3.00 1.03 0.17
C GLY A 338 -1.82 0.49 -0.63
N GLY A 339 -1.22 1.30 -1.53
CA GLY A 339 -0.21 0.82 -2.47
C GLY A 339 1.05 0.30 -1.80
N ALA A 340 1.63 1.07 -0.89
CA ALA A 340 2.88 0.69 -0.23
C ALA A 340 2.76 -0.53 0.73
N PRO A 341 1.68 -0.72 1.50
CA PRO A 341 1.44 -1.99 2.20
C PRO A 341 1.36 -3.20 1.27
N VAL A 342 0.80 -3.05 0.06
CA VAL A 342 0.79 -4.12 -0.95
C VAL A 342 2.20 -4.40 -1.48
N ASP A 343 3.07 -3.40 -1.62
CA ASP A 343 4.48 -3.60 -1.93
C ASP A 343 5.22 -4.35 -0.79
N VAL A 344 4.89 -4.06 0.48
CA VAL A 344 5.42 -4.82 1.63
C VAL A 344 5.00 -6.29 1.55
N VAL A 345 3.73 -6.57 1.24
CA VAL A 345 3.26 -7.95 1.01
C VAL A 345 4.01 -8.60 -0.14
N SER A 346 4.20 -7.89 -1.26
CA SER A 346 4.99 -8.40 -2.39
C SER A 346 6.44 -8.70 -1.99
N ALA A 347 7.04 -7.87 -1.14
CA ALA A 347 8.41 -8.06 -0.66
C ALA A 347 8.55 -9.30 0.24
N VAL A 348 7.64 -9.50 1.21
CA VAL A 348 7.71 -10.68 2.09
C VAL A 348 7.42 -11.98 1.33
N LEU A 349 6.54 -11.95 0.34
CA LEU A 349 6.29 -13.10 -0.54
C LEU A 349 7.48 -13.37 -1.47
N SER A 350 8.18 -12.34 -1.92
CA SER A 350 9.43 -12.48 -2.68
C SER A 350 10.53 -13.15 -1.85
N MET A 351 10.63 -12.82 -0.56
CA MET A 351 11.54 -13.50 0.38
C MET A 351 11.19 -14.97 0.53
N ARG A 352 9.90 -15.29 0.68
CA ARG A 352 9.42 -16.65 0.89
C ARG A 352 9.64 -17.56 -0.32
N GLU A 353 9.43 -17.03 -1.55
CA GLU A 353 9.50 -17.82 -2.78
C GLU A 353 10.83 -17.68 -3.54
N GLY A 354 11.72 -16.78 -3.13
CA GLY A 354 12.97 -16.54 -3.86
C GLY A 354 12.75 -15.98 -5.27
N LEU A 355 11.79 -15.05 -5.42
CA LEU A 355 11.38 -14.53 -6.71
C LEU A 355 11.03 -13.05 -6.63
N ILE A 356 11.65 -12.22 -7.47
CA ILE A 356 11.32 -10.79 -7.60
C ILE A 356 10.29 -10.65 -8.74
N PRO A 357 9.07 -10.12 -8.45
CA PRO A 357 8.05 -9.92 -9.47
C PRO A 357 8.46 -8.83 -10.47
N PRO A 358 7.96 -8.86 -11.71
CA PRO A 358 8.37 -7.91 -12.72
C PRO A 358 7.66 -6.56 -12.60
N THR A 359 8.31 -5.52 -13.10
CA THR A 359 7.70 -4.28 -13.53
C THR A 359 7.14 -4.48 -14.92
N THR A 360 5.84 -4.68 -15.03
CA THR A 360 5.20 -5.13 -16.28
C THR A 360 5.02 -3.96 -17.25
N ASN A 361 5.06 -4.24 -18.55
CA ASN A 361 4.81 -3.31 -19.66
C ASN A 361 5.83 -2.16 -19.81
N VAL A 362 6.91 -2.17 -19.07
CA VAL A 362 7.90 -1.09 -19.03
C VAL A 362 9.13 -1.47 -19.85
N GLU A 363 9.60 -0.54 -20.66
CA GLU A 363 10.91 -0.55 -21.29
C GLU A 363 11.77 0.50 -20.60
N LEU A 364 12.79 0.04 -19.85
CA LEU A 364 13.64 0.96 -19.08
C LEU A 364 14.29 1.99 -19.99
N SER A 365 14.07 3.27 -19.69
CA SER A 365 14.77 4.35 -20.37
C SER A 365 16.28 4.27 -20.10
N PRO A 366 17.14 4.43 -21.14
CA PRO A 366 18.58 4.49 -20.98
C PRO A 366 19.09 5.68 -20.15
N ALA A 367 18.18 6.59 -19.77
CA ALA A 367 18.51 7.70 -18.88
C ALA A 367 18.58 7.32 -17.40
N TYR A 368 18.22 6.08 -17.03
CA TYR A 368 18.18 5.63 -15.65
C TYR A 368 19.14 4.44 -15.42
N ASP A 369 20.14 4.64 -14.58
CA ASP A 369 21.16 3.63 -14.24
C ASP A 369 20.68 2.69 -13.11
N ILE A 370 19.48 2.09 -13.27
CA ILE A 370 18.89 1.15 -12.32
C ILE A 370 18.77 -0.24 -12.94
N ASP A 371 18.91 -1.30 -12.13
CA ASP A 371 18.70 -2.69 -12.57
C ASP A 371 17.21 -3.07 -12.45
N LEU A 372 16.38 -2.55 -13.35
CA LEU A 372 14.94 -2.78 -13.34
C LEU A 372 14.61 -4.24 -13.72
N VAL A 373 13.90 -4.94 -12.85
CA VAL A 373 13.31 -6.25 -13.16
C VAL A 373 12.07 -6.01 -14.03
N ALA A 374 12.26 -5.98 -15.34
CA ALA A 374 11.21 -5.71 -16.32
C ALA A 374 10.72 -6.99 -16.99
N VAL A 375 9.47 -6.98 -17.46
CA VAL A 375 8.84 -8.00 -18.33
C VAL A 375 8.69 -9.40 -17.69
N ARG A 376 9.73 -9.94 -17.08
CA ARG A 376 9.73 -11.30 -16.49
C ARG A 376 10.22 -11.28 -15.05
N PRO A 377 9.67 -12.17 -14.20
CA PRO A 377 10.17 -12.31 -12.85
C PRO A 377 11.62 -12.77 -12.84
N ARG A 378 12.36 -12.40 -11.78
CA ARG A 378 13.76 -12.80 -11.57
C ARG A 378 13.86 -13.71 -10.37
N THR A 379 14.38 -14.91 -10.53
CA THR A 379 14.74 -15.79 -9.41
C THR A 379 15.94 -15.20 -8.67
N ALA A 380 15.82 -15.01 -7.36
CA ALA A 380 16.87 -14.47 -6.51
C ALA A 380 16.64 -14.89 -5.07
N SER A 381 17.71 -15.11 -4.31
CA SER A 381 17.60 -15.25 -2.85
C SER A 381 17.38 -13.85 -2.26
N VAL A 382 16.20 -13.58 -1.76
CA VAL A 382 15.84 -12.27 -1.16
C VAL A 382 15.84 -12.42 0.35
N ARG A 383 16.84 -11.88 1.02
CA ARG A 383 16.93 -11.85 2.48
C ARG A 383 16.64 -10.47 3.05
N THR A 384 16.93 -9.42 2.30
CA THR A 384 16.69 -8.04 2.70
C THR A 384 16.02 -7.27 1.57
N ALA A 385 14.88 -6.68 1.82
CA ALA A 385 14.17 -5.82 0.87
C ALA A 385 14.01 -4.40 1.42
N LEU A 386 14.17 -3.42 0.54
CA LEU A 386 13.84 -2.02 0.80
C LEU A 386 12.56 -1.65 0.04
N VAL A 387 11.54 -1.15 0.73
CA VAL A 387 10.31 -0.65 0.13
C VAL A 387 10.30 0.87 0.22
N LEU A 388 10.11 1.54 -0.90
CA LEU A 388 10.05 3.00 -1.02
C LEU A 388 8.63 3.47 -1.33
N ALA A 389 8.21 4.59 -0.74
CA ALA A 389 6.94 5.22 -1.04
C ALA A 389 7.03 6.74 -0.98
N ARG A 390 6.35 7.39 -1.92
CA ARG A 390 6.25 8.85 -2.01
C ARG A 390 4.80 9.29 -2.03
N GLY A 391 4.45 10.21 -1.13
CA GLY A 391 3.12 10.81 -1.06
C GLY A 391 3.10 12.23 -1.61
N ARG A 392 1.93 12.70 -1.99
CA ARG A 392 1.71 14.09 -2.39
C ARG A 392 2.12 15.05 -1.28
N GLY A 393 2.67 16.20 -1.65
CA GLY A 393 3.17 17.18 -0.69
C GLY A 393 4.60 16.93 -0.21
N GLY A 394 5.29 15.94 -0.82
CA GLY A 394 6.71 15.66 -0.56
C GLY A 394 6.97 14.70 0.59
N PHE A 395 5.98 13.92 1.02
CA PHE A 395 6.20 12.83 1.97
C PHE A 395 7.02 11.73 1.32
N ASN A 396 8.05 11.26 2.00
CA ASN A 396 8.87 10.12 1.59
C ASN A 396 9.01 9.16 2.76
N SER A 397 8.79 7.88 2.52
CA SER A 397 8.94 6.82 3.51
C SER A 397 9.67 5.63 2.93
N ALA A 398 10.46 4.97 3.75
CA ALA A 398 11.20 3.78 3.40
C ALA A 398 11.13 2.76 4.54
N VAL A 399 11.01 1.48 4.19
CA VAL A 399 10.97 0.36 5.13
C VAL A 399 11.98 -0.69 4.71
N VAL A 400 12.75 -1.21 5.68
CA VAL A 400 13.61 -2.38 5.50
C VAL A 400 12.94 -3.59 6.12
N LEU A 401 12.77 -4.64 5.32
CA LEU A 401 12.33 -5.96 5.73
C LEU A 401 13.51 -6.92 5.69
N ARG A 402 13.58 -7.84 6.66
CA ARG A 402 14.63 -8.85 6.73
C ARG A 402 14.02 -10.23 6.92
N ALA A 403 14.46 -11.21 6.14
CA ALA A 403 14.07 -12.61 6.32
C ALA A 403 14.49 -13.11 7.71
N LEU A 404 13.71 -13.99 8.27
CA LEU A 404 14.05 -14.70 9.50
C LEU A 404 15.03 -15.83 9.19
N ASP A 405 15.90 -16.15 10.16
CA ASP A 405 16.87 -17.24 10.05
C ASP A 405 16.20 -18.60 10.25
#